data_5f84584eaad20a8a212b2ba7613132d0
#
_entry.id   5f84584eaad20a8a212b2ba7613132d0
#
_cell.length_a   1.000
_cell.length_b   1.000
_cell.length_c   1.000
_cell.angle_alpha   90.00
_cell.angle_beta   90.00
_cell.angle_gamma   90.00
#
_symmetry.space_group_name_H-M   'P 1'
#
loop_
_entity.id
_entity.type
_entity.pdbx_description
1 polymer ?
#
loop_
_entity_poly.entity_id
_entity_poly.type
_entity_poly.pdbx_seq_one_letter_code
_entity_poly.pdbx_strand_id
1 'polypeptide(L)'
;NRLITAAREYVEHYTDKCLITQVWELYLDTWPDSNVIKLPKSPLQSVTTIAYTDSDGNTTNFTDFYTDTASEIGRIILNDDASWPSATLREVNGIKITYSVGYGATSSSVPSAAKTAMHLIIGGMYHNREHVVIGVTSGVLQLGVNSMLDTLRLYDGA
;
A
#
# COMPACT_ATOMS: atom_id res chain seq x y z
N ASN A 1 -18.90 14.71 2.17
CA ASN A 1 -17.50 14.26 1.99
C ASN A 1 -17.08 13.12 2.95
N ARG A 2 -17.57 13.06 4.23
CA ARG A 2 -17.17 12.02 5.20
C ARG A 2 -17.42 10.58 4.72
N LEU A 3 -18.57 10.33 4.07
CA LEU A 3 -18.92 8.98 3.59
C LEU A 3 -17.99 8.51 2.47
N ILE A 4 -17.58 9.43 1.57
CA ILE A 4 -16.63 9.11 0.50
C ILE A 4 -15.27 8.76 1.08
N THR A 5 -14.79 9.53 2.06
CA THR A 5 -13.52 9.25 2.75
C THR A 5 -13.57 7.89 3.46
N ALA A 6 -14.62 7.63 4.23
CA ALA A 6 -14.78 6.35 4.94
C ALA A 6 -14.86 5.15 3.98
N ALA A 7 -15.59 5.28 2.85
CA ALA A 7 -15.66 4.23 1.85
C ALA A 7 -14.30 3.96 1.18
N ARG A 8 -13.54 5.03 0.87
CA ARG A 8 -12.19 4.90 0.32
C ARG A 8 -11.26 4.19 1.31
N GLU A 9 -11.21 4.65 2.55
CA GLU A 9 -10.37 4.07 3.60
C GLU A 9 -10.71 2.59 3.83
N TYR A 10 -12.00 2.24 3.82
CA TYR A 10 -12.43 0.85 3.92
C TYR A 10 -11.89 0.00 2.76
N VAL A 11 -12.03 0.47 1.52
CA VAL A 11 -11.57 -0.26 0.33
C VAL A 11 -10.04 -0.38 0.32
N GLU A 12 -9.31 0.71 0.61
CA GLU A 12 -7.84 0.71 0.67
C GLU A 12 -7.32 -0.22 1.78
N HIS A 13 -7.99 -0.25 2.93
CA HIS A 13 -7.64 -1.14 4.04
C HIS A 13 -7.95 -2.61 3.71
N TYR A 14 -9.12 -2.89 3.12
CA TYR A 14 -9.54 -4.26 2.79
C TYR A 14 -8.65 -4.90 1.71
N THR A 15 -8.24 -4.11 0.72
CA THR A 15 -7.46 -4.59 -0.43
C THR A 15 -5.96 -4.50 -0.23
N ASP A 16 -5.48 -3.78 0.79
CA ASP A 16 -4.08 -3.35 0.96
C ASP A 16 -3.51 -2.57 -0.23
N LYS A 17 -4.38 -1.94 -1.01
CA LYS A 17 -4.01 -1.14 -2.19
C LYS A 17 -4.37 0.33 -1.99
N CYS A 18 -3.54 1.21 -2.51
CA CYS A 18 -3.82 2.64 -2.58
C CYS A 18 -4.57 2.95 -3.87
N LEU A 19 -5.75 3.57 -3.77
CA LEU A 19 -6.58 3.87 -4.93
C LEU A 19 -6.05 5.05 -5.75
N ILE A 20 -5.60 6.09 -5.07
CA ILE A 20 -5.01 7.29 -5.69
C ILE A 20 -3.53 7.35 -5.29
N THR A 21 -2.71 7.96 -6.15
CA THR A 21 -1.28 8.14 -5.89
C THR A 21 -1.03 8.77 -4.53
N GLN A 22 -0.26 8.09 -3.72
CA GLN A 22 0.18 8.48 -2.38
C GLN A 22 1.67 8.25 -2.25
N VAL A 23 2.33 9.08 -1.45
CA VAL A 23 3.72 8.89 -1.05
C VAL A 23 3.75 8.22 0.31
N TRP A 24 4.51 7.14 0.38
CA TRP A 24 4.70 6.34 1.60
C TRP A 24 6.16 6.31 2.00
N GLU A 25 6.38 6.15 3.29
CA GLU A 25 7.70 5.94 3.87
C GLU A 25 7.72 4.62 4.63
N LEU A 26 8.65 3.75 4.26
CA LEU A 26 8.93 2.51 4.98
C LEU A 26 10.22 2.70 5.78
N TYR A 27 10.18 2.36 7.05
CA TYR A 27 11.33 2.39 7.94
C TYR A 27 11.73 0.98 8.32
N LEU A 28 13.02 0.68 8.26
CA LEU A 28 13.61 -0.57 8.68
C LEU A 28 14.78 -0.29 9.64
N ASP A 29 15.00 -1.19 10.59
CA ASP A 29 16.10 -1.07 11.53
C ASP A 29 17.39 -1.67 10.97
N THR A 30 17.28 -2.69 10.13
CA THR A 30 18.40 -3.40 9.51
C THR A 30 18.11 -3.72 8.05
N TRP A 31 19.18 -3.90 7.26
CA TRP A 31 19.05 -4.45 5.91
C TRP A 31 18.59 -5.91 5.99
N PRO A 32 17.75 -6.38 5.04
CA PRO A 32 17.36 -7.79 5.00
C PRO A 32 18.54 -8.67 4.57
N ASP A 33 18.52 -9.94 4.97
CA ASP A 33 19.48 -10.94 4.52
C ASP A 33 19.32 -11.29 3.03
N SER A 34 18.15 -11.02 2.47
CA SER A 34 17.86 -11.23 1.04
C SER A 34 18.25 -10.00 0.20
N ASN A 35 18.44 -10.21 -1.10
CA ASN A 35 18.67 -9.13 -2.06
C ASN A 35 17.39 -8.36 -2.42
N VAL A 36 16.27 -8.60 -1.71
CA VAL A 36 14.94 -8.06 -2.06
C VAL A 36 14.28 -7.44 -0.84
N ILE A 37 13.74 -6.23 -1.02
CA ILE A 37 12.83 -5.59 -0.08
C ILE A 37 11.44 -5.54 -0.72
N LYS A 38 10.45 -6.19 -0.12
CA LYS A 38 9.04 -6.07 -0.50
C LYS A 38 8.46 -4.79 0.09
N LEU A 39 7.69 -4.06 -0.72
CA LEU A 39 7.04 -2.82 -0.28
C LEU A 39 5.58 -3.10 0.09
N PRO A 40 5.12 -2.67 1.28
CA PRO A 40 3.85 -3.12 1.86
C PRO A 40 2.60 -2.57 1.19
N LYS A 41 2.66 -1.60 0.32
CA LYS A 41 1.50 -1.04 -0.37
C LYS A 41 1.63 -1.18 -1.87
N SER A 42 0.49 -1.34 -2.56
CA SER A 42 0.38 -1.63 -3.99
C SER A 42 -0.70 -0.75 -4.65
N PRO A 43 -0.67 -0.59 -5.98
CA PRO A 43 0.44 -0.89 -6.89
C PRO A 43 1.60 0.11 -6.75
N LEU A 44 2.82 -0.38 -6.84
CA LEU A 44 4.02 0.46 -6.81
C LEU A 44 4.13 1.25 -8.11
N GLN A 45 4.38 2.56 -8.00
CA GLN A 45 4.65 3.41 -9.16
C GLN A 45 6.15 3.71 -9.31
N SER A 46 6.80 4.09 -8.22
CA SER A 46 8.23 4.38 -8.22
C SER A 46 8.81 4.39 -6.81
N VAL A 47 10.10 4.16 -6.70
CA VAL A 47 10.89 4.42 -5.50
C VAL A 47 11.61 5.74 -5.68
N THR A 48 11.40 6.68 -4.78
CA THR A 48 11.98 8.04 -4.85
C THR A 48 13.39 8.05 -4.26
N THR A 49 13.55 7.52 -3.05
CA THR A 49 14.84 7.47 -2.35
C THR A 49 14.91 6.28 -1.43
N ILE A 50 16.11 5.72 -1.30
CA ILE A 50 16.50 4.83 -0.22
C ILE A 50 17.64 5.54 0.51
N ALA A 51 17.45 5.89 1.77
CA ALA A 51 18.43 6.53 2.60
C ALA A 51 18.71 5.70 3.84
N TYR A 52 19.95 5.64 4.28
CA TYR A 52 20.31 5.02 5.55
C TYR A 52 21.10 5.97 6.42
N THR A 53 20.93 5.85 7.73
CA THR A 53 21.58 6.67 8.73
C THR A 53 22.47 5.77 9.59
N ASP A 54 23.74 6.12 9.67
CA ASP A 54 24.74 5.40 10.48
C ASP A 54 24.62 5.72 11.99
N SER A 55 25.42 5.03 12.80
CA SER A 55 25.50 5.25 14.26
C SER A 55 25.96 6.65 14.66
N ASP A 56 26.66 7.36 13.77
CA ASP A 56 27.13 8.73 14.00
C ASP A 56 26.09 9.78 13.58
N GLY A 57 24.97 9.36 13.00
CA GLY A 57 23.87 10.22 12.55
C GLY A 57 24.02 10.75 11.13
N ASN A 58 25.01 10.29 10.36
CA ASN A 58 25.15 10.68 8.95
C ASN A 58 24.16 9.92 8.08
N THR A 59 23.48 10.62 7.19
CA THR A 59 22.53 10.02 6.26
C THR A 59 23.11 9.96 4.86
N THR A 60 23.07 8.79 4.24
CA THR A 60 23.57 8.53 2.89
C THR A 60 22.46 7.92 2.03
N ASN A 61 22.38 8.30 0.75
CA ASN A 61 21.47 7.67 -0.19
C ASN A 61 22.10 6.42 -0.80
N PHE A 62 21.27 5.38 -0.92
CA PHE A 62 21.63 4.14 -1.61
C PHE A 62 20.99 4.11 -3.00
N THR A 63 21.76 3.77 -4.04
CA THR A 63 21.34 3.87 -5.45
C THR A 63 21.49 2.58 -6.25
N ASP A 64 22.15 1.55 -5.69
CA ASP A 64 22.47 0.31 -6.43
C ASP A 64 21.34 -0.71 -6.39
N PHE A 65 20.18 -0.34 -6.91
CA PHE A 65 18.98 -1.18 -6.89
C PHE A 65 18.15 -1.03 -8.16
N TYR A 66 17.39 -2.08 -8.49
CA TYR A 66 16.27 -2.06 -9.43
C TYR A 66 14.95 -1.92 -8.69
N THR A 67 13.97 -1.29 -9.34
CA THR A 67 12.60 -1.20 -8.87
C THR A 67 11.70 -2.08 -9.73
N ASP A 68 11.04 -3.07 -9.12
CA ASP A 68 10.03 -3.89 -9.80
C ASP A 68 8.64 -3.33 -9.51
N THR A 69 8.07 -2.69 -10.52
CA THR A 69 6.70 -2.13 -10.50
C THR A 69 5.70 -3.03 -11.23
N ALA A 70 6.16 -4.11 -11.87
CA ALA A 70 5.31 -5.01 -12.65
C ALA A 70 4.69 -6.11 -11.79
N SER A 71 5.34 -6.50 -10.71
CA SER A 71 4.78 -7.46 -9.74
C SER A 71 3.65 -6.85 -8.95
N GLU A 72 2.70 -7.67 -8.53
CA GLU A 72 1.56 -7.23 -7.70
C GLU A 72 2.03 -6.60 -6.38
N ILE A 73 3.06 -7.18 -5.75
CA ILE A 73 3.78 -6.56 -4.64
C ILE A 73 5.03 -5.90 -5.20
N GLY A 74 5.10 -4.58 -5.09
CA GLY A 74 6.27 -3.82 -5.52
C GLY A 74 7.52 -4.22 -4.75
N ARG A 75 8.66 -4.33 -5.44
CA ARG A 75 9.91 -4.79 -4.84
C ARG A 75 11.07 -3.89 -5.22
N ILE A 76 12.01 -3.78 -4.29
CA ILE A 76 13.35 -3.25 -4.51
C ILE A 76 14.29 -4.45 -4.54
N ILE A 77 15.13 -4.53 -5.56
CA ILE A 77 16.05 -5.64 -5.78
C ILE A 77 17.44 -5.05 -5.96
N LEU A 78 18.45 -5.60 -5.30
CA LEU A 78 19.84 -5.18 -5.53
C LEU A 78 20.23 -5.37 -7.00
N ASN A 79 21.01 -4.44 -7.52
CA ASN A 79 21.67 -4.63 -8.83
C ASN A 79 22.57 -5.87 -8.79
N ASP A 80 22.86 -6.40 -9.96
CA ASP A 80 23.81 -7.52 -10.10
C ASP A 80 25.17 -7.10 -9.50
N ASP A 81 25.77 -8.00 -8.73
CA ASP A 81 27.03 -7.80 -7.99
C ASP A 81 26.99 -6.69 -6.89
N ALA A 82 25.84 -6.07 -6.62
CA ALA A 82 25.70 -5.13 -5.50
C ALA A 82 25.44 -5.85 -4.17
N SER A 83 25.76 -5.16 -3.09
CA SER A 83 25.45 -5.59 -1.72
C SER A 83 24.86 -4.42 -0.92
N TRP A 84 24.07 -4.77 0.11
CA TRP A 84 23.64 -3.74 1.05
C TRP A 84 24.81 -3.08 1.74
N PRO A 85 24.74 -1.78 2.07
CA PRO A 85 25.81 -1.09 2.78
C PRO A 85 26.17 -1.77 4.09
N SER A 86 27.47 -1.94 4.34
CA SER A 86 28.02 -2.56 5.55
C SER A 86 28.18 -1.59 6.73
N ALA A 87 27.73 -0.35 6.59
CA ALA A 87 27.78 0.65 7.65
C ALA A 87 26.98 0.20 8.87
N THR A 88 27.48 0.46 10.07
CA THR A 88 26.74 0.27 11.31
C THR A 88 25.59 1.27 11.35
N LEU A 89 24.36 0.78 11.26
CA LEU A 89 23.18 1.61 11.28
C LEU A 89 22.86 2.08 12.71
N ARG A 90 22.15 3.20 12.83
CA ARG A 90 21.51 3.56 14.11
C ARG A 90 20.51 2.47 14.50
N GLU A 91 20.27 2.30 15.80
CA GLU A 91 19.50 1.17 16.35
C GLU A 91 18.02 1.13 15.87
N VAL A 92 17.40 2.28 15.64
CA VAL A 92 15.97 2.38 15.28
C VAL A 92 15.79 3.20 14.02
N ASN A 93 15.00 2.70 13.06
CA ASN A 93 14.71 3.39 11.80
C ASN A 93 15.98 3.78 11.03
N GLY A 94 16.97 2.91 11.00
CA GLY A 94 18.25 3.15 10.34
C GLY A 94 18.13 3.31 8.84
N ILE A 95 17.09 2.74 8.23
CA ILE A 95 16.83 2.80 6.79
C ILE A 95 15.47 3.47 6.58
N LYS A 96 15.41 4.39 5.62
CA LYS A 96 14.18 5.07 5.19
C LYS A 96 14.02 4.91 3.69
N ILE A 97 12.90 4.34 3.27
CA ILE A 97 12.53 4.16 1.86
C ILE A 97 11.32 5.03 1.58
N THR A 98 11.45 5.99 0.65
CA THR A 98 10.35 6.83 0.20
C THR A 98 9.91 6.38 -1.19
N TYR A 99 8.63 6.06 -1.35
CA TYR A 99 8.09 5.51 -2.59
C TYR A 99 6.67 5.98 -2.87
N SER A 100 6.24 5.92 -4.12
CA SER A 100 4.91 6.29 -4.58
C SER A 100 4.12 5.05 -4.96
N VAL A 101 2.87 4.97 -4.49
CA VAL A 101 1.94 3.86 -4.75
C VAL A 101 0.58 4.39 -5.17
N GLY A 102 -0.20 3.57 -5.83
CA GLY A 102 -1.57 3.87 -6.26
C GLY A 102 -1.78 3.65 -7.75
N TYR A 103 -3.04 3.59 -8.16
CA TYR A 103 -3.40 3.37 -9.57
C TYR A 103 -3.16 4.60 -10.46
N GLY A 104 -3.07 5.80 -9.89
CA GLY A 104 -2.84 7.05 -10.61
C GLY A 104 -3.37 8.27 -9.88
N ALA A 105 -3.13 9.45 -10.46
CA ALA A 105 -3.46 10.74 -9.83
C ALA A 105 -4.96 11.07 -9.85
N THR A 106 -5.75 10.38 -10.68
CA THR A 106 -7.18 10.71 -10.89
C THR A 106 -8.07 9.49 -10.72
N SER A 107 -9.36 9.73 -10.46
CA SER A 107 -10.37 8.67 -10.31
C SER A 107 -10.54 7.80 -11.57
N SER A 108 -10.14 8.29 -12.75
CA SER A 108 -10.20 7.50 -13.99
C SER A 108 -9.27 6.29 -13.95
N SER A 109 -8.15 6.37 -13.26
CA SER A 109 -7.17 5.29 -13.12
C SER A 109 -7.61 4.20 -12.14
N VAL A 110 -8.58 4.48 -11.26
CA VAL A 110 -9.07 3.54 -10.25
C VAL A 110 -9.92 2.45 -10.91
N PRO A 111 -9.71 1.15 -10.56
CA PRO A 111 -10.51 0.05 -11.08
C PRO A 111 -12.01 0.25 -10.85
N SER A 112 -12.83 -0.14 -11.85
CA SER A 112 -14.28 0.00 -11.76
C SER A 112 -14.88 -0.80 -10.60
N ALA A 113 -14.32 -1.96 -10.27
CA ALA A 113 -14.77 -2.77 -9.13
C ALA A 113 -14.63 -1.99 -7.80
N ALA A 114 -13.49 -1.31 -7.58
CA ALA A 114 -13.29 -0.48 -6.39
C ALA A 114 -14.30 0.68 -6.33
N LYS A 115 -14.55 1.37 -7.46
CA LYS A 115 -15.54 2.45 -7.54
C LYS A 115 -16.95 1.96 -7.24
N THR A 116 -17.34 0.81 -7.81
CA THR A 116 -18.66 0.21 -7.57
C THR A 116 -18.81 -0.21 -6.10
N ALA A 117 -17.80 -0.83 -5.51
CA ALA A 117 -17.79 -1.17 -4.09
C ALA A 117 -17.94 0.07 -3.21
N MET A 118 -17.21 1.15 -3.50
CA MET A 118 -17.35 2.43 -2.77
C MET A 118 -18.78 2.99 -2.88
N HIS A 119 -19.41 2.96 -4.06
CA HIS A 119 -20.78 3.44 -4.23
C HIS A 119 -21.78 2.61 -3.39
N LEU A 120 -21.61 1.28 -3.35
CA LEU A 120 -22.46 0.40 -2.53
C LEU A 120 -22.26 0.69 -1.03
N ILE A 121 -21.02 0.87 -0.59
CA ILE A 121 -20.68 1.23 0.80
C ILE A 121 -21.33 2.56 1.18
N ILE A 122 -21.16 3.60 0.33
CA ILE A 122 -21.73 4.92 0.56
C ILE A 122 -23.27 4.84 0.62
N GLY A 123 -23.90 4.11 -0.30
CA GLY A 123 -25.34 3.88 -0.31
C GLY A 123 -25.83 3.23 0.98
N GLY A 124 -25.14 2.16 1.42
CA GLY A 124 -25.42 1.49 2.68
C GLY A 124 -25.31 2.41 3.89
N MET A 125 -24.22 3.18 3.99
CA MET A 125 -24.01 4.15 5.08
C MET A 125 -25.03 5.30 5.05
N TYR A 126 -25.49 5.71 3.88
CA TYR A 126 -26.48 6.77 3.73
C TYR A 126 -27.87 6.32 4.17
N HIS A 127 -28.28 5.10 3.80
CA HIS A 127 -29.59 4.55 4.16
C HIS A 127 -29.67 4.09 5.60
N ASN A 128 -28.56 3.57 6.18
CA ASN A 128 -28.50 3.05 7.53
C ASN A 128 -27.72 4.01 8.45
N ARG A 129 -28.26 5.20 8.68
CA ARG A 129 -27.64 6.20 9.56
C ARG A 129 -27.71 5.81 11.05
N GLU A 130 -28.63 4.92 11.42
CA GLU A 130 -28.82 4.41 12.78
C GLU A 130 -28.32 2.96 12.83
N HIS A 131 -27.67 2.59 13.93
CA HIS A 131 -27.07 1.26 14.12
C HIS A 131 -28.09 0.10 14.23
N VAL A 132 -29.38 0.37 14.06
CA VAL A 132 -30.45 -0.65 14.13
C VAL A 132 -30.89 -1.00 12.70
N VAL A 133 -30.37 -2.10 12.18
CA VAL A 133 -30.87 -2.72 10.94
C VAL A 133 -31.98 -3.71 11.30
N ILE A 134 -33.22 -3.33 11.01
CA ILE A 134 -34.36 -4.24 11.11
C ILE A 134 -34.45 -5.01 9.78
N GLY A 135 -33.87 -6.24 9.73
CA GLY A 135 -34.03 -7.16 8.61
C GLY A 135 -32.72 -7.69 8.00
N VAL A 136 -32.82 -8.78 7.28
CA VAL A 136 -31.75 -9.66 6.74
C VAL A 136 -30.88 -9.01 5.65
N THR A 137 -31.13 -7.79 5.23
CA THR A 137 -30.58 -7.19 4.01
C THR A 137 -29.13 -6.69 4.14
N SER A 138 -28.66 -6.38 5.34
CA SER A 138 -27.30 -5.81 5.54
C SER A 138 -26.18 -6.82 5.29
N GLY A 139 -26.40 -8.10 5.62
CA GLY A 139 -25.40 -9.16 5.43
C GLY A 139 -25.14 -9.48 3.95
N VAL A 140 -26.18 -9.43 3.12
CA VAL A 140 -26.06 -9.72 1.67
C VAL A 140 -25.28 -8.62 0.94
N LEU A 141 -25.50 -7.36 1.30
CA LEU A 141 -24.75 -6.22 0.70
C LEU A 141 -23.27 -6.31 1.04
N GLN A 142 -22.95 -6.62 2.30
CA GLN A 142 -21.58 -6.79 2.75
C GLN A 142 -20.85 -7.93 2.01
N LEU A 143 -21.51 -9.08 1.83
CA LEU A 143 -20.97 -10.20 1.08
C LEU A 143 -20.71 -9.85 -0.38
N GLY A 144 -21.61 -9.10 -1.04
CA GLY A 144 -21.43 -8.65 -2.42
C GLY A 144 -20.27 -7.66 -2.58
N VAL A 145 -20.11 -6.72 -1.65
CA VAL A 145 -18.98 -5.78 -1.62
C VAL A 145 -17.65 -6.51 -1.43
N ASN A 146 -17.58 -7.41 -0.44
CA ASN A 146 -16.36 -8.16 -0.16
C ASN A 146 -15.96 -9.04 -1.35
N SER A 147 -16.91 -9.75 -1.99
CA SER A 147 -16.64 -10.56 -3.17
C SER A 147 -16.06 -9.76 -4.34
N MET A 148 -16.51 -8.50 -4.53
CA MET A 148 -15.90 -7.61 -5.53
C MET A 148 -14.47 -7.20 -5.13
N LEU A 149 -14.25 -6.89 -3.86
CA LEU A 149 -12.96 -6.43 -3.36
C LEU A 149 -11.94 -7.57 -3.28
N ASP A 150 -12.37 -8.81 -3.08
CA ASP A 150 -11.50 -10.00 -3.10
C ASP A 150 -10.73 -10.15 -4.42
N THR A 151 -11.33 -9.72 -5.55
CA THR A 151 -10.65 -9.72 -6.85
C THR A 151 -9.51 -8.70 -6.94
N LEU A 152 -9.50 -7.71 -6.05
CA LEU A 152 -8.50 -6.65 -5.99
C LEU A 152 -7.53 -6.82 -4.82
N ARG A 153 -7.85 -7.71 -3.89
CA ARG A 153 -7.09 -7.86 -2.65
C ARG A 153 -5.68 -8.31 -2.94
N LEU A 154 -4.72 -7.69 -2.26
CA LEU A 154 -3.34 -8.12 -2.28
C LEU A 154 -3.20 -9.39 -1.43
N TYR A 155 -2.78 -10.48 -2.07
CA TYR A 155 -2.41 -11.69 -1.36
C TYR A 155 -0.88 -11.75 -1.32
N ASP A 156 -0.29 -11.59 -0.13
CA ASP A 156 1.11 -11.91 0.07
C ASP A 156 1.21 -13.44 0.05
N GLY A 157 1.43 -13.99 -1.13
CA GLY A 157 1.68 -15.41 -1.31
C GLY A 157 2.99 -15.74 -0.58
N ALA A 158 2.90 -16.61 0.41
CA ALA A 158 4.00 -17.11 1.20
C ALA A 158 5.21 -17.57 0.37
#